data_8ff4e26b2bfe3cb660d49f456d42973e
#
_entry.id   8ff4e26b2bfe3cb660d49f456d42973e
#
_cell.length_a   1.000
_cell.length_b   1.000
_cell.length_c   1.000
_cell.angle_alpha   90.00
_cell.angle_beta   90.00
_cell.angle_gamma   90.00
#
_symmetry.space_group_name_H-M   'P 1'
#
loop_
_entity.id
_entity.type
_entity.pdbx_description
1 polymer ?
#
loop_
_entity_poly.entity_id
_entity_poly.type
_entity_poly.pdbx_seq_one_letter_code
_entity_poly.pdbx_strand_id
1 'polypeptide(L)'
;VDTALQAEDVDAVAAAISQERVERRAAQTGTVADEAREHPPVTVVSGLPRSGTSMLMQMLAAGGLEAYTDAKREADEDNPRGYLEHEDAIKIAADSSWIPEVRGGVVKLVAQLLTYLPPGEETYRVVFMDRDLREIVRSQRAMLDRLGKEGGRLSDSRMMQTLDAQVAKVERMLERRPDMDVLFVDYHDVLEDPDAQARRIAEFIGGDLDVDAMARAVDGSLRRQNG
;
A
#
# COMPACT_ATOMS: atom_id res chain seq x y z
N VAL A 1 -27.00 0.91 -25.67
CA VAL A 1 -25.95 1.44 -26.57
C VAL A 1 -24.89 2.16 -25.75
N ASP A 2 -25.28 2.83 -24.68
CA ASP A 2 -24.38 3.63 -23.82
C ASP A 2 -23.46 2.76 -22.92
N THR A 3 -23.92 1.57 -22.53
CA THR A 3 -23.19 0.70 -21.59
C THR A 3 -21.97 0.00 -22.23
N ALA A 4 -22.03 -0.34 -23.52
CA ALA A 4 -20.92 -0.97 -24.22
C ALA A 4 -19.78 0.02 -24.54
N LEU A 5 -20.12 1.24 -24.94
CA LEU A 5 -19.16 2.33 -25.14
C LEU A 5 -18.45 2.74 -23.85
N GLN A 6 -19.15 2.66 -22.70
CA GLN A 6 -18.54 2.93 -21.38
C GLN A 6 -17.57 1.83 -20.95
N ALA A 7 -17.80 0.56 -21.30
CA ALA A 7 -16.92 -0.56 -20.95
C ALA A 7 -15.60 -0.53 -21.74
N GLU A 8 -15.65 -0.25 -23.06
CA GLU A 8 -14.45 -0.08 -23.90
C GLU A 8 -13.58 1.10 -23.44
N ASP A 9 -14.18 2.19 -23.00
CA ASP A 9 -13.48 3.36 -22.47
C ASP A 9 -12.74 3.03 -21.14
N VAL A 10 -13.38 2.24 -20.26
CA VAL A 10 -12.80 1.83 -18.98
C VAL A 10 -11.54 0.96 -19.18
N ASP A 11 -11.58 0.00 -20.08
CA ASP A 11 -10.44 -0.91 -20.32
C ASP A 11 -9.28 -0.17 -21.01
N ALA A 12 -9.56 0.71 -21.96
CA ALA A 12 -8.54 1.53 -22.61
C ALA A 12 -7.86 2.49 -21.61
N VAL A 13 -8.63 3.13 -20.75
CA VAL A 13 -8.10 4.02 -19.70
C VAL A 13 -7.24 3.22 -18.71
N ALA A 14 -7.69 2.05 -18.28
CA ALA A 14 -6.93 1.23 -17.35
C ALA A 14 -5.60 0.73 -17.94
N ALA A 15 -5.59 0.32 -19.21
CA ALA A 15 -4.38 -0.10 -19.90
C ALA A 15 -3.36 1.03 -20.04
N ALA A 16 -3.80 2.23 -20.44
CA ALA A 16 -2.96 3.40 -20.55
C ALA A 16 -2.33 3.79 -19.20
N ILE A 17 -3.14 3.82 -18.14
CA ILE A 17 -2.67 4.11 -16.78
C ILE A 17 -1.62 3.07 -16.34
N SER A 18 -1.87 1.78 -16.57
CA SER A 18 -0.94 0.71 -16.18
C SER A 18 0.41 0.85 -16.85
N GLN A 19 0.43 1.15 -18.15
CA GLN A 19 1.67 1.36 -18.90
C GLN A 19 2.45 2.58 -18.38
N GLU A 20 1.79 3.72 -18.19
CA GLU A 20 2.44 4.92 -17.65
C GLU A 20 3.03 4.69 -16.24
N ARG A 21 2.36 3.90 -15.40
CA ARG A 21 2.85 3.55 -14.05
C ARG A 21 4.11 2.69 -14.11
N VAL A 22 4.16 1.70 -14.99
CA VAL A 22 5.34 0.86 -15.20
C VAL A 22 6.54 1.71 -15.65
N GLU A 23 6.33 2.63 -16.60
CA GLU A 23 7.38 3.52 -17.10
C GLU A 23 7.91 4.47 -16.01
N ARG A 24 7.01 5.07 -15.21
CA ARG A 24 7.41 5.94 -14.09
C ARG A 24 8.27 5.20 -13.06
N ARG A 25 7.91 3.96 -12.73
CA ARG A 25 8.60 3.15 -11.70
C ARG A 25 9.92 2.54 -12.16
N ALA A 26 10.05 2.25 -13.43
CA ALA A 26 11.32 1.75 -14.00
C ALA A 26 12.49 2.74 -13.81
N ALA A 27 12.16 4.03 -13.60
CA ALA A 27 13.12 5.08 -13.30
C ALA A 27 13.49 5.20 -11.80
N GLN A 28 12.80 4.47 -10.91
CA GLN A 28 12.93 4.59 -9.46
C GLN A 28 13.70 3.41 -8.87
N THR A 29 14.99 3.28 -9.16
CA THR A 29 15.88 2.31 -8.49
C THR A 29 16.98 3.06 -7.74
N GLY A 30 16.82 3.22 -6.43
CA GLY A 30 17.84 3.74 -5.56
C GLY A 30 17.64 3.24 -4.13
N THR A 31 18.61 2.50 -3.60
CA THR A 31 18.69 2.15 -2.17
C THR A 31 19.65 3.11 -1.49
N VAL A 32 19.20 3.72 -0.39
CA VAL A 32 20.09 4.49 0.50
C VAL A 32 20.92 3.50 1.32
N ALA A 33 22.25 3.63 1.30
CA ALA A 33 23.13 2.74 2.04
C ALA A 33 22.85 2.78 3.56
N ASP A 34 22.70 1.62 4.18
CA ASP A 34 22.40 1.46 5.62
C ASP A 34 23.53 1.95 6.54
N GLU A 35 24.75 2.11 6.03
CA GLU A 35 25.96 2.31 6.82
C GLU A 35 26.09 3.66 7.55
N ALA A 36 25.15 4.60 7.31
CA ALA A 36 25.21 5.95 7.88
C ALA A 36 24.01 6.33 8.76
N ARG A 37 23.15 5.39 9.14
CA ARG A 37 21.90 5.68 9.85
C ARG A 37 22.11 5.62 11.37
N GLU A 38 21.78 6.70 12.07
CA GLU A 38 21.87 6.78 13.54
C GLU A 38 20.80 5.90 14.24
N HIS A 39 19.65 5.70 13.57
CA HIS A 39 18.53 4.93 14.09
C HIS A 39 18.02 3.92 13.07
N PRO A 40 17.42 2.79 13.53
CA PRO A 40 16.74 1.86 12.64
C PRO A 40 15.63 2.57 11.83
N PRO A 41 15.49 2.29 10.54
CA PRO A 41 14.45 2.91 9.72
C PRO A 41 13.05 2.53 10.19
N VAL A 42 12.09 3.42 9.97
CA VAL A 42 10.66 3.13 10.13
C VAL A 42 10.16 2.44 8.86
N THR A 43 9.64 1.23 8.98
CA THR A 43 8.98 0.57 7.86
C THR A 43 7.56 1.11 7.70
N VAL A 44 7.22 1.53 6.49
CA VAL A 44 5.90 2.07 6.18
C VAL A 44 5.22 1.23 5.11
N VAL A 45 4.11 0.58 5.46
CA VAL A 45 3.22 -0.04 4.48
C VAL A 45 2.29 1.01 3.93
N SER A 46 2.30 1.19 2.62
CA SER A 46 1.47 2.19 1.95
C SER A 46 0.78 1.66 0.69
N GLY A 47 -0.11 2.45 0.15
CA GLY A 47 -0.89 2.18 -1.05
C GLY A 47 -2.23 2.92 -1.03
N LEU A 48 -3.00 2.75 -2.09
CA LEU A 48 -4.38 3.24 -2.10
C LEU A 48 -5.27 2.42 -1.15
N PRO A 49 -6.34 2.99 -0.60
CA PRO A 49 -7.36 2.19 0.07
C PRO A 49 -7.85 1.05 -0.82
N ARG A 50 -7.97 -0.16 -0.30
CA ARG A 50 -8.36 -1.39 -1.02
C ARG A 50 -7.27 -1.97 -1.95
N SER A 51 -6.03 -1.54 -1.85
CA SER A 51 -4.91 -2.13 -2.61
C SER A 51 -4.34 -3.42 -1.98
N GLY A 52 -4.69 -3.77 -0.74
CA GLY A 52 -4.14 -4.94 -0.05
C GLY A 52 -3.11 -4.62 1.04
N THR A 53 -3.03 -3.37 1.48
CA THR A 53 -2.10 -2.93 2.54
C THR A 53 -2.27 -3.69 3.86
N SER A 54 -3.49 -4.15 4.21
CA SER A 54 -3.69 -4.97 5.42
C SER A 54 -3.03 -6.34 5.30
N MET A 55 -3.06 -6.97 4.11
CA MET A 55 -2.36 -8.23 3.86
C MET A 55 -0.84 -8.05 4.04
N LEU A 56 -0.29 -6.97 3.49
CA LEU A 56 1.13 -6.66 3.63
C LEU A 56 1.54 -6.40 5.09
N MET A 57 0.71 -5.69 5.87
CA MET A 57 0.92 -5.53 7.32
C MET A 57 0.94 -6.87 8.04
N GLN A 58 0.03 -7.79 7.69
CA GLN A 58 -0.03 -9.14 8.28
C GLN A 58 1.20 -9.97 7.93
N MET A 59 1.71 -9.87 6.69
CA MET A 59 2.96 -10.51 6.29
C MET A 59 4.13 -10.02 7.15
N LEU A 60 4.30 -8.71 7.28
CA LEU A 60 5.41 -8.11 8.02
C LEU A 60 5.34 -8.40 9.51
N ALA A 61 4.15 -8.33 10.10
CA ALA A 61 3.95 -8.70 11.51
C ALA A 61 4.23 -10.19 11.74
N ALA A 62 3.81 -11.08 10.84
CA ALA A 62 4.13 -12.50 10.90
C ALA A 62 5.64 -12.78 10.75
N GLY A 63 6.34 -11.95 9.97
CA GLY A 63 7.79 -11.99 9.80
C GLY A 63 8.59 -11.46 11.00
N GLY A 64 7.92 -10.90 12.01
CA GLY A 64 8.56 -10.46 13.26
C GLY A 64 8.70 -8.94 13.41
N LEU A 65 8.22 -8.12 12.48
CA LEU A 65 8.18 -6.68 12.70
C LEU A 65 7.08 -6.30 13.70
N GLU A 66 7.44 -5.47 14.66
CA GLU A 66 6.45 -4.90 15.58
C GLU A 66 5.52 -3.93 14.84
N ALA A 67 4.23 -4.27 14.82
CA ALA A 67 3.22 -3.47 14.15
C ALA A 67 2.69 -2.37 15.08
N TYR A 68 2.83 -1.11 14.66
CA TYR A 68 2.24 0.03 15.34
C TYR A 68 0.73 0.08 15.04
N THR A 69 -0.05 -0.48 15.95
CA THR A 69 -1.51 -0.63 15.82
C THR A 69 -2.20 -0.45 17.17
N ASP A 70 -3.40 0.12 17.19
CA ASP A 70 -4.21 0.31 18.40
C ASP A 70 -5.38 -0.68 18.52
N ALA A 71 -5.56 -1.55 17.54
CA ALA A 71 -6.65 -2.53 17.45
C ALA A 71 -8.08 -1.92 17.55
N LYS A 72 -8.24 -0.61 17.42
CA LYS A 72 -9.56 0.06 17.54
C LYS A 72 -10.50 -0.30 16.39
N ARG A 73 -9.95 -0.53 15.21
CA ARG A 73 -10.75 -0.96 14.07
C ARG A 73 -10.80 -2.48 14.02
N GLU A 74 -11.92 -3.02 14.47
CA GLU A 74 -12.17 -4.45 14.51
C GLU A 74 -12.16 -5.08 13.10
N ALA A 75 -11.94 -6.39 13.07
CA ALA A 75 -12.09 -7.19 11.86
C ALA A 75 -13.55 -7.18 11.38
N ASP A 76 -13.75 -7.14 10.08
CA ASP A 76 -15.05 -7.25 9.43
C ASP A 76 -14.99 -8.17 8.20
N GLU A 77 -16.11 -8.28 7.46
CA GLU A 77 -16.17 -9.11 6.24
C GLU A 77 -15.19 -8.64 5.15
N ASP A 78 -14.85 -7.35 5.14
CA ASP A 78 -13.89 -6.76 4.20
C ASP A 78 -12.44 -7.03 4.57
N ASN A 79 -12.17 -7.27 5.85
CA ASN A 79 -10.86 -7.58 6.38
C ASN A 79 -10.95 -8.47 7.64
N PRO A 80 -11.18 -9.79 7.48
CA PRO A 80 -11.44 -10.72 8.59
C PRO A 80 -10.29 -10.84 9.61
N ARG A 81 -9.08 -10.42 9.23
CA ARG A 81 -7.88 -10.45 10.09
C ARG A 81 -7.55 -9.09 10.70
N GLY A 82 -8.45 -8.11 10.57
CA GLY A 82 -8.26 -6.76 11.10
C GLY A 82 -7.44 -5.85 10.17
N TYR A 83 -7.51 -4.58 10.45
CA TYR A 83 -6.96 -3.54 9.59
C TYR A 83 -5.52 -3.16 9.93
N LEU A 84 -5.04 -3.47 11.13
CA LEU A 84 -3.72 -3.10 11.63
C LEU A 84 -3.41 -1.61 11.39
N GLU A 85 -4.35 -0.76 11.77
CA GLU A 85 -4.25 0.70 11.71
C GLU A 85 -3.99 1.27 13.11
N HIS A 86 -3.48 2.48 13.18
CA HIS A 86 -3.37 3.26 14.41
C HIS A 86 -3.98 4.64 14.22
N GLU A 87 -4.66 5.14 15.24
CA GLU A 87 -5.35 6.45 15.16
C GLU A 87 -4.38 7.60 14.90
N ASP A 88 -3.19 7.57 15.51
CA ASP A 88 -2.16 8.58 15.31
C ASP A 88 -1.64 8.59 13.88
N ALA A 89 -1.50 7.41 13.24
CA ALA A 89 -1.12 7.30 11.84
C ALA A 89 -2.14 7.97 10.91
N ILE A 90 -3.42 7.88 11.22
CA ILE A 90 -4.49 8.58 10.46
C ILE A 90 -4.38 10.10 10.67
N LYS A 91 -3.94 10.54 11.84
CA LYS A 91 -3.83 11.95 12.25
C LYS A 91 -2.45 12.56 12.01
N ILE A 92 -1.54 11.87 11.32
CA ILE A 92 -0.14 12.29 11.13
C ILE A 92 0.00 13.73 10.60
N ALA A 93 -0.97 14.22 9.85
CA ALA A 93 -0.97 15.61 9.37
C ALA A 93 -1.06 16.66 10.51
N ALA A 94 -1.59 16.27 11.67
CA ALA A 94 -1.74 17.12 12.84
C ALA A 94 -0.62 16.88 13.86
N ASP A 95 -0.18 15.62 14.01
CA ASP A 95 0.86 15.24 14.96
C ASP A 95 1.65 14.05 14.42
N SER A 96 2.97 14.20 14.31
CA SER A 96 3.92 13.17 13.89
C SER A 96 4.95 12.83 14.98
N SER A 97 4.76 13.32 16.21
CA SER A 97 5.70 13.14 17.33
C SER A 97 5.89 11.68 17.78
N TRP A 98 4.97 10.80 17.38
CA TRP A 98 5.01 9.36 17.66
C TRP A 98 5.97 8.57 16.73
N ILE A 99 6.41 9.14 15.62
CA ILE A 99 7.24 8.44 14.62
C ILE A 99 8.48 7.76 15.24
N PRO A 100 9.24 8.38 16.17
CA PRO A 100 10.38 7.73 16.82
C PRO A 100 10.03 6.44 17.58
N GLU A 101 8.79 6.26 18.02
CA GLU A 101 8.34 5.06 18.71
C GLU A 101 8.23 3.84 17.76
N VAL A 102 8.20 4.09 16.44
CA VAL A 102 8.05 3.05 15.41
C VAL A 102 9.39 2.67 14.78
N ARG A 103 10.51 3.20 15.24
CA ARG A 103 11.84 2.84 14.75
C ARG A 103 12.08 1.33 14.82
N GLY A 104 12.47 0.72 13.71
CA GLY A 104 12.64 -0.75 13.61
C GLY A 104 11.33 -1.55 13.53
N GLY A 105 10.18 -0.89 13.64
CA GLY A 105 8.85 -1.49 13.50
C GLY A 105 8.18 -1.12 12.18
N VAL A 106 6.87 -1.37 12.09
CA VAL A 106 6.07 -1.10 10.90
C VAL A 106 4.77 -0.36 11.22
N VAL A 107 4.44 0.65 10.41
CA VAL A 107 3.19 1.39 10.47
C VAL A 107 2.50 1.42 9.11
N LYS A 108 1.17 1.46 9.11
CA LYS A 108 0.36 1.57 7.91
C LYS A 108 -0.09 3.02 7.68
N LEU A 109 0.23 3.56 6.52
CA LEU A 109 -0.20 4.88 6.06
C LEU A 109 -0.81 4.78 4.67
N VAL A 110 -2.01 5.33 4.46
CA VAL A 110 -2.53 5.46 3.09
C VAL A 110 -1.65 6.42 2.27
N ALA A 111 -1.58 6.20 0.96
CA ALA A 111 -0.64 6.87 0.06
C ALA A 111 -0.58 8.40 0.23
N GLN A 112 -1.74 9.05 0.41
CA GLN A 112 -1.83 10.49 0.57
C GLN A 112 -1.18 11.01 1.85
N LEU A 113 -1.08 10.18 2.89
CA LEU A 113 -0.49 10.55 4.17
C LEU A 113 1.04 10.50 4.19
N LEU A 114 1.68 9.82 3.24
CA LEU A 114 3.15 9.78 3.12
C LEU A 114 3.79 11.16 3.05
N THR A 115 3.09 12.15 2.51
CA THR A 115 3.58 13.53 2.41
C THR A 115 3.78 14.21 3.77
N TYR A 116 3.18 13.68 4.84
CA TYR A 116 3.27 14.22 6.19
C TYR A 116 4.34 13.54 7.06
N LEU A 117 5.02 12.52 6.53
CA LEU A 117 6.18 11.93 7.21
C LEU A 117 7.27 13.00 7.35
N PRO A 118 7.72 13.31 8.60
CA PRO A 118 8.68 14.37 8.83
C PRO A 118 10.02 14.07 8.17
N PRO A 119 10.63 15.03 7.45
CA PRO A 119 12.01 14.92 7.02
C PRO A 119 12.94 15.18 8.20
N GLY A 120 14.16 14.65 8.16
CA GLY A 120 15.19 14.96 9.17
C GLY A 120 15.90 13.73 9.70
N GLU A 121 15.76 13.44 10.98
CA GLU A 121 16.51 12.37 11.66
C GLU A 121 16.03 10.97 11.27
N GLU A 122 14.75 10.85 10.89
CA GLU A 122 14.15 9.56 10.54
C GLU A 122 14.43 9.19 9.09
N THR A 123 14.58 7.89 8.87
CA THR A 123 14.62 7.28 7.54
C THR A 123 13.49 6.28 7.40
N TYR A 124 12.98 6.12 6.18
CA TYR A 124 11.79 5.33 5.93
C TYR A 124 12.04 4.27 4.86
N ARG A 125 11.56 3.06 5.09
CA ARG A 125 11.45 1.99 4.09
C ARG A 125 9.99 1.82 3.74
N VAL A 126 9.59 2.36 2.60
CA VAL A 126 8.20 2.35 2.14
C VAL A 126 7.96 1.12 1.27
N VAL A 127 7.15 0.19 1.74
CA VAL A 127 6.63 -0.91 0.91
C VAL A 127 5.27 -0.49 0.38
N PHE A 128 5.23 -0.13 -0.90
CA PHE A 128 4.03 0.42 -1.54
C PHE A 128 3.27 -0.67 -2.28
N MET A 129 2.10 -1.04 -1.76
CA MET A 129 1.22 -2.03 -2.39
C MET A 129 0.50 -1.40 -3.57
N ASP A 130 0.77 -1.95 -4.74
CA ASP A 130 0.08 -1.60 -5.97
C ASP A 130 -1.01 -2.63 -6.33
N ARG A 131 -2.06 -2.15 -6.97
CA ARG A 131 -3.15 -2.99 -7.47
C ARG A 131 -3.80 -2.33 -8.67
N ASP A 132 -4.36 -3.13 -9.58
CA ASP A 132 -5.15 -2.64 -10.70
C ASP A 132 -6.26 -1.70 -10.22
N LEU A 133 -6.33 -0.50 -10.83
CA LEU A 133 -7.28 0.53 -10.40
C LEU A 133 -8.75 0.15 -10.63
N ARG A 134 -9.03 -0.70 -11.62
CA ARG A 134 -10.39 -1.22 -11.85
C ARG A 134 -10.84 -2.08 -10.68
N GLU A 135 -9.93 -2.89 -10.14
CA GLU A 135 -10.22 -3.73 -8.99
C GLU A 135 -10.40 -2.89 -7.72
N ILE A 136 -9.57 -1.86 -7.54
CA ILE A 136 -9.72 -0.92 -6.43
C ILE A 136 -11.09 -0.24 -6.50
N VAL A 137 -11.47 0.30 -7.66
CA VAL A 137 -12.77 0.97 -7.85
C VAL A 137 -13.92 0.00 -7.60
N ARG A 138 -13.86 -1.22 -8.16
CA ARG A 138 -14.85 -2.28 -7.92
C ARG A 138 -14.98 -2.63 -6.44
N SER A 139 -13.84 -2.82 -5.75
CA SER A 139 -13.81 -3.13 -4.32
C SER A 139 -14.36 -1.99 -3.45
N GLN A 140 -14.09 -0.73 -3.82
CA GLN A 140 -14.66 0.43 -3.11
C GLN A 140 -16.18 0.51 -3.29
N ARG A 141 -16.70 0.28 -4.49
CA ARG A 141 -18.15 0.26 -4.75
C ARG A 141 -18.84 -0.84 -3.95
N ALA A 142 -18.33 -2.06 -4.01
CA ALA A 142 -18.88 -3.18 -3.26
C ALA A 142 -18.91 -2.91 -1.73
N MET A 143 -17.91 -2.23 -1.19
CA MET A 143 -17.90 -1.80 0.21
C MET A 143 -18.98 -0.75 0.50
N LEU A 144 -19.13 0.26 -0.36
CA LEU A 144 -20.14 1.32 -0.18
C LEU A 144 -21.54 0.75 -0.24
N ASP A 145 -21.81 -0.17 -1.18
CA ASP A 145 -23.10 -0.85 -1.34
C ASP A 145 -23.47 -1.65 -0.06
N ARG A 146 -22.50 -2.39 0.51
CA ARG A 146 -22.70 -3.11 1.78
C ARG A 146 -22.98 -2.17 2.97
N LEU A 147 -22.36 -1.00 2.98
CA LEU A 147 -22.60 0.01 4.01
C LEU A 147 -23.89 0.81 3.80
N GLY A 148 -24.65 0.52 2.74
CA GLY A 148 -25.86 1.28 2.39
C GLY A 148 -25.58 2.76 2.06
N LYS A 149 -24.33 3.07 1.66
CA LYS A 149 -23.92 4.43 1.29
C LYS A 149 -23.97 4.58 -0.23
N GLU A 150 -24.66 5.59 -0.70
CA GLU A 150 -24.60 5.94 -2.12
C GLU A 150 -23.16 6.29 -2.50
N GLY A 151 -22.61 5.56 -3.46
CA GLY A 151 -21.33 5.89 -4.07
C GLY A 151 -21.40 7.24 -4.79
N GLY A 152 -20.26 7.93 -4.88
CA GLY A 152 -20.19 9.20 -5.61
C GLY A 152 -20.63 9.05 -7.07
N ARG A 153 -21.11 10.15 -7.68
CA ARG A 153 -21.63 10.20 -9.05
C ARG A 153 -20.55 10.10 -10.15
N LEU A 154 -19.29 9.84 -9.79
CA LEU A 154 -18.20 9.72 -10.76
C LEU A 154 -18.30 8.38 -11.51
N SER A 155 -18.04 8.39 -12.81
CA SER A 155 -17.83 7.16 -13.58
C SER A 155 -16.56 6.45 -13.13
N ASP A 156 -16.46 5.14 -13.42
CA ASP A 156 -15.29 4.34 -13.06
C ASP A 156 -14.02 4.88 -13.72
N SER A 157 -14.07 5.24 -15.01
CA SER A 157 -12.95 5.87 -15.72
C SER A 157 -12.49 7.15 -15.01
N ARG A 158 -13.41 8.01 -14.59
CA ARG A 158 -13.07 9.25 -13.90
C ARG A 158 -12.49 8.99 -12.51
N MET A 159 -12.98 7.98 -11.81
CA MET A 159 -12.44 7.56 -10.51
C MET A 159 -11.03 7.00 -10.67
N MET A 160 -10.76 6.13 -11.66
CA MET A 160 -9.42 5.62 -11.97
C MET A 160 -8.44 6.75 -12.29
N GLN A 161 -8.80 7.69 -13.14
CA GLN A 161 -7.96 8.86 -13.45
C GLN A 161 -7.61 9.67 -12.20
N THR A 162 -8.59 9.85 -11.31
CA THR A 162 -8.38 10.58 -10.05
C THR A 162 -7.41 9.82 -9.13
N LEU A 163 -7.58 8.51 -9.00
CA LEU A 163 -6.70 7.65 -8.19
C LEU A 163 -5.28 7.61 -8.76
N ASP A 164 -5.14 7.48 -10.09
CA ASP A 164 -3.84 7.52 -10.75
C ASP A 164 -3.12 8.85 -10.54
N ALA A 165 -3.81 9.97 -10.70
CA ALA A 165 -3.25 11.29 -10.44
C ALA A 165 -2.76 11.44 -8.98
N GLN A 166 -3.46 10.83 -8.01
CA GLN A 166 -3.04 10.79 -6.62
C GLN A 166 -1.76 9.96 -6.45
N VAL A 167 -1.71 8.76 -7.03
CA VAL A 167 -0.51 7.90 -6.98
C VAL A 167 0.67 8.59 -7.65
N ALA A 168 0.49 9.15 -8.84
CA ALA A 168 1.55 9.88 -9.56
C ALA A 168 2.09 11.09 -8.76
N LYS A 169 1.23 11.75 -7.97
CA LYS A 169 1.68 12.82 -7.06
C LYS A 169 2.55 12.26 -5.93
N VAL A 170 2.17 11.12 -5.36
CA VAL A 170 2.94 10.46 -4.31
C VAL A 170 4.28 9.95 -4.85
N GLU A 171 4.30 9.28 -6.00
CA GLU A 171 5.53 8.81 -6.66
C GLU A 171 6.52 9.96 -6.86
N ARG A 172 6.09 11.10 -7.43
CA ARG A 172 6.94 12.29 -7.59
C ARG A 172 7.43 12.89 -6.26
N MET A 173 6.67 12.75 -5.18
CA MET A 173 7.11 13.18 -3.86
C MET A 173 8.19 12.23 -3.34
N LEU A 174 8.01 10.92 -3.46
CA LEU A 174 8.97 9.91 -3.04
C LEU A 174 10.32 10.05 -3.76
N GLU A 175 10.32 10.34 -5.06
CA GLU A 175 11.54 10.60 -5.86
C GLU A 175 12.39 11.76 -5.30
N ARG A 176 11.78 12.70 -4.59
CA ARG A 176 12.45 13.89 -4.05
C ARG A 176 12.85 13.77 -2.59
N ARG A 177 12.57 12.61 -1.97
CA ARG A 177 12.81 12.35 -0.56
C ARG A 177 13.97 11.36 -0.40
N PRO A 178 15.22 11.87 -0.20
CA PRO A 178 16.40 11.01 -0.05
C PRO A 178 16.40 10.20 1.25
N ASP A 179 15.52 10.53 2.18
CA ASP A 179 15.28 9.83 3.43
C ASP A 179 14.27 8.68 3.29
N MET A 180 13.75 8.44 2.08
CA MET A 180 12.77 7.38 1.79
C MET A 180 13.29 6.42 0.72
N ASP A 181 13.45 5.15 1.08
CA ASP A 181 13.58 4.05 0.13
C ASP A 181 12.19 3.49 -0.18
N VAL A 182 11.94 3.11 -1.43
CA VAL A 182 10.62 2.62 -1.86
C VAL A 182 10.72 1.33 -2.61
N LEU A 183 9.91 0.34 -2.19
CA LEU A 183 9.67 -0.90 -2.92
C LEU A 183 8.21 -0.95 -3.36
N PHE A 184 7.96 -0.97 -4.66
CA PHE A 184 6.63 -1.24 -5.21
C PHE A 184 6.40 -2.74 -5.30
N VAL A 185 5.26 -3.19 -4.74
CA VAL A 185 4.85 -4.61 -4.69
C VAL A 185 3.48 -4.73 -5.33
N ASP A 186 3.36 -5.56 -6.35
CA ASP A 186 2.08 -5.82 -6.98
C ASP A 186 1.24 -6.80 -6.16
N TYR A 187 -0.04 -6.51 -6.01
CA TYR A 187 -0.98 -7.32 -5.24
C TYR A 187 -1.15 -8.73 -5.81
N HIS A 188 -1.18 -8.87 -7.13
CA HIS A 188 -1.33 -10.16 -7.79
C HIS A 188 -0.08 -11.00 -7.65
N ASP A 189 1.10 -10.39 -7.80
CA ASP A 189 2.38 -11.09 -7.60
C ASP A 189 2.47 -11.68 -6.19
N VAL A 190 1.99 -10.96 -5.16
CA VAL A 190 1.94 -11.47 -3.78
C VAL A 190 1.01 -12.69 -3.67
N LEU A 191 -0.12 -12.68 -4.37
CA LEU A 191 -1.05 -13.80 -4.36
C LEU A 191 -0.55 -15.00 -5.18
N GLU A 192 0.18 -14.75 -6.26
CA GLU A 192 0.67 -15.80 -7.17
C GLU A 192 1.90 -16.51 -6.61
N ASP A 193 2.87 -15.76 -6.13
CA ASP A 193 4.12 -16.27 -5.55
C ASP A 193 4.45 -15.56 -4.22
N PRO A 194 3.74 -15.90 -3.13
CA PRO A 194 3.97 -15.29 -1.83
C PRO A 194 5.40 -15.52 -1.30
N ASP A 195 6.04 -16.64 -1.61
CA ASP A 195 7.40 -16.96 -1.17
C ASP A 195 8.43 -16.05 -1.83
N ALA A 196 8.32 -15.81 -3.14
CA ALA A 196 9.22 -14.90 -3.84
C ALA A 196 9.04 -13.45 -3.38
N GLN A 197 7.79 -13.01 -3.19
CA GLN A 197 7.52 -11.65 -2.74
C GLN A 197 7.91 -11.45 -1.27
N ALA A 198 7.72 -12.43 -0.39
CA ALA A 198 8.18 -12.36 0.99
C ALA A 198 9.71 -12.21 1.06
N ARG A 199 10.48 -12.98 0.27
CA ARG A 199 11.95 -12.83 0.18
C ARG A 199 12.35 -11.43 -0.30
N ARG A 200 11.73 -10.95 -1.38
CA ARG A 200 12.01 -9.63 -1.96
C ARG A 200 11.74 -8.49 -0.98
N ILE A 201 10.63 -8.58 -0.24
CA ILE A 201 10.25 -7.60 0.78
C ILE A 201 11.22 -7.67 1.96
N ALA A 202 11.56 -8.86 2.44
CA ALA A 202 12.50 -9.06 3.54
C ALA A 202 13.91 -8.53 3.19
N GLU A 203 14.40 -8.79 1.98
CA GLU A 203 15.67 -8.25 1.48
C GLU A 203 15.66 -6.71 1.45
N PHE A 204 14.57 -6.11 0.99
CA PHE A 204 14.42 -4.65 0.98
C PHE A 204 14.36 -4.04 2.39
N ILE A 205 13.64 -4.65 3.31
CA ILE A 205 13.52 -4.16 4.68
C ILE A 205 14.81 -4.42 5.47
N GLY A 206 15.52 -5.51 5.15
CA GLY A 206 16.66 -5.99 5.92
C GLY A 206 16.26 -6.58 7.27
N GLY A 207 17.27 -6.95 8.06
CA GLY A 207 17.04 -7.64 9.33
C GLY A 207 16.79 -9.14 9.15
N ASP A 208 16.43 -9.80 10.25
CA ASP A 208 16.22 -11.26 10.32
C ASP A 208 14.70 -11.55 10.36
N LEU A 209 14.04 -11.40 9.21
CA LEU A 209 12.60 -11.64 9.08
C LEU A 209 12.32 -13.12 8.76
N ASP A 210 11.31 -13.70 9.41
CA ASP A 210 10.79 -15.05 9.09
C ASP A 210 10.00 -14.99 7.75
N VAL A 211 10.71 -15.20 6.64
CA VAL A 211 10.16 -15.19 5.28
C VAL A 211 9.06 -16.23 5.10
N ASP A 212 9.21 -17.41 5.70
CA ASP A 212 8.22 -18.48 5.60
C ASP A 212 6.93 -18.09 6.35
N ALA A 213 7.04 -17.44 7.50
CA ALA A 213 5.88 -16.94 8.22
C ALA A 213 5.19 -15.80 7.44
N MET A 214 5.97 -14.92 6.80
CA MET A 214 5.42 -13.88 5.90
C MET A 214 4.60 -14.49 4.77
N ALA A 215 5.14 -15.48 4.07
CA ALA A 215 4.46 -16.14 2.95
C ALA A 215 3.19 -16.86 3.40
N ARG A 216 3.23 -17.58 4.55
CA ARG A 216 2.04 -18.24 5.11
C ARG A 216 0.95 -17.27 5.56
N ALA A 217 1.27 -16.03 5.85
CA ALA A 217 0.30 -15.01 6.22
C ALA A 217 -0.58 -14.57 5.05
N VAL A 218 -0.16 -14.82 3.80
CA VAL A 218 -0.94 -14.53 2.61
C VAL A 218 -2.14 -15.46 2.53
N ASP A 219 -3.35 -14.90 2.56
CA ASP A 219 -4.59 -15.68 2.48
C ASP A 219 -5.00 -15.93 1.03
N GLY A 220 -4.82 -17.15 0.57
CA GLY A 220 -5.24 -17.57 -0.77
C GLY A 220 -6.75 -17.47 -1.05
N SER A 221 -7.59 -17.29 -0.01
CA SER A 221 -9.04 -17.09 -0.19
C SER A 221 -9.36 -15.73 -0.78
N LEU A 222 -8.45 -14.76 -0.67
CA LEU A 222 -8.59 -13.43 -1.26
C LEU A 222 -8.53 -13.46 -2.81
N ARG A 223 -8.04 -14.56 -3.41
CA ARG A 223 -8.09 -14.78 -4.86
C ARG A 223 -9.52 -14.83 -5.42
N ARG A 224 -10.51 -15.16 -4.60
CA ARG A 224 -11.90 -15.39 -5.04
C ARG A 224 -12.69 -14.11 -5.33
N GLN A 225 -12.17 -12.95 -4.99
CA GLN A 225 -12.85 -11.68 -5.27
C GLN A 225 -12.53 -11.09 -6.66
N ASN A 226 -11.77 -11.83 -7.48
CA ASN A 226 -11.29 -11.40 -8.80
C ASN A 226 -12.01 -12.11 -9.96
N GLY A 227 -13.11 -12.82 -9.70
CA GLY A 227 -13.93 -13.49 -10.71
C GLY A 227 -15.17 -12.66 -11.11
#